data_2699a141b898f2551808ccd9dfc76ed0
#
_entry.id   2699a141b898f2551808ccd9dfc76ed0
#
_cell.length_a   1.000
_cell.length_b   1.000
_cell.length_c   1.000
_cell.angle_alpha   90.00
_cell.angle_beta   90.00
_cell.angle_gamma   90.00
#
_symmetry.space_group_name_H-M   'P 1'
#
loop_
_entity.id
_entity.type
_entity.pdbx_description
1 polymer ?
#
loop_
_entity_poly.entity_id
_entity_poly.type
_entity_poly.pdbx_seq_one_letter_code
_entity_poly.pdbx_strand_id
1 'polypeptide(L)'
;MKAASGRIRIIGGHLRNSRLNVPDLPGLRPTSERVRETLFNWLAPTLAGVRALDLCAGTGALGIEALSRGAAAVQFVEPEGSVADALRSNLVRLKAAAEVAGVDAMRFLQRTPAPFGLVFLDPPFAQQLWTPLAQKLEADGWLAAAAQIYVESPREHAPVVPANWLLHREGQAGEVRYALYRRGGDALIKSV
;
A
#
# COMPACT_ATOMS: atom_id res chain seq x y z
N MET A 1 9.53 -28.47 -14.81
CA MET A 1 9.75 -27.11 -15.38
C MET A 1 9.80 -26.16 -14.18
N LYS A 2 10.94 -25.46 -13.96
CA LYS A 2 11.00 -24.40 -12.93
C LYS A 2 10.12 -23.26 -13.39
N ALA A 3 9.04 -22.97 -12.63
CA ALA A 3 8.24 -21.77 -12.80
C ALA A 3 9.17 -20.54 -12.73
N ALA A 4 9.04 -19.62 -13.68
CA ALA A 4 9.84 -18.41 -13.69
C ALA A 4 9.44 -17.55 -12.50
N SER A 5 10.25 -17.53 -11.43
CA SER A 5 10.05 -16.61 -10.33
C SER A 5 10.11 -15.19 -10.87
N GLY A 6 9.02 -14.45 -10.76
CA GLY A 6 8.96 -13.05 -11.13
C GLY A 6 10.00 -12.25 -10.34
N ARG A 7 10.57 -11.21 -10.95
CA ARG A 7 11.46 -10.27 -10.26
C ARG A 7 10.90 -8.87 -10.39
N ILE A 8 10.68 -8.20 -9.27
CA ILE A 8 10.24 -6.81 -9.24
C ILE A 8 11.46 -5.95 -8.91
N ARG A 9 11.68 -4.91 -9.71
CA ARG A 9 12.74 -3.95 -9.50
C ARG A 9 12.23 -2.76 -8.66
N ILE A 10 13.03 -2.32 -7.68
CA ILE A 10 12.85 -1.06 -6.98
C ILE A 10 13.31 0.08 -7.87
N ILE A 11 12.47 1.10 -8.05
CA ILE A 11 12.63 2.13 -9.08
C ILE A 11 13.50 3.29 -8.60
N GLY A 12 13.31 3.73 -7.35
CA GLY A 12 13.97 4.92 -6.81
C GLY A 12 14.50 4.76 -5.39
N GLY A 13 15.13 5.82 -4.87
CA GLY A 13 15.67 5.87 -3.52
C GLY A 13 16.96 5.06 -3.33
N HIS A 14 17.30 4.80 -2.06
CA HIS A 14 18.58 4.16 -1.70
C HIS A 14 18.66 2.67 -2.05
N LEU A 15 17.51 2.00 -2.28
CA LEU A 15 17.44 0.62 -2.75
C LEU A 15 17.22 0.51 -4.28
N ARG A 16 17.36 1.59 -5.01
CA ARG A 16 17.15 1.61 -6.47
C ARG A 16 17.91 0.47 -7.16
N ASN A 17 17.26 -0.14 -8.15
CA ASN A 17 17.73 -1.29 -8.93
C ASN A 17 17.81 -2.61 -8.14
N SER A 18 17.52 -2.64 -6.85
CA SER A 18 17.34 -3.89 -6.10
C SER A 18 16.17 -4.67 -6.69
N ARG A 19 16.27 -5.99 -6.64
CA ARG A 19 15.23 -6.89 -7.16
C ARG A 19 14.61 -7.67 -6.02
N LEU A 20 13.28 -7.70 -5.98
CA LEU A 20 12.51 -8.52 -5.05
C LEU A 20 12.31 -9.91 -5.68
N ASN A 21 12.51 -10.95 -4.90
CA ASN A 21 12.11 -12.30 -5.26
C ASN A 21 10.61 -12.43 -4.99
N VAL A 22 9.86 -12.87 -5.98
CA VAL A 22 8.41 -13.01 -5.93
C VAL A 22 8.08 -14.48 -6.10
N PRO A 23 7.31 -15.11 -5.17
CA PRO A 23 6.82 -16.45 -5.37
C PRO A 23 5.86 -16.49 -6.56
N ASP A 24 5.91 -17.60 -7.30
CA ASP A 24 4.98 -17.82 -8.41
C ASP A 24 3.67 -18.37 -7.85
N LEU A 25 2.74 -17.46 -7.57
CA LEU A 25 1.42 -17.82 -7.05
C LEU A 25 0.32 -17.21 -7.95
N PRO A 26 -0.72 -17.98 -8.26
CA PRO A 26 -1.88 -17.49 -9.00
C PRO A 26 -2.50 -16.28 -8.28
N GLY A 27 -2.76 -15.21 -9.02
CA GLY A 27 -3.40 -14.00 -8.47
C GLY A 27 -2.45 -12.98 -7.85
N LEU A 28 -1.18 -13.30 -7.65
CA LEU A 28 -0.18 -12.34 -7.19
C LEU A 28 0.27 -11.46 -8.37
N ARG A 29 -0.40 -10.32 -8.56
CA ARG A 29 -0.07 -9.33 -9.59
C ARG A 29 0.56 -8.11 -8.93
N PRO A 30 1.86 -7.89 -9.11
CA PRO A 30 2.47 -6.66 -8.60
C PRO A 30 2.03 -5.46 -9.43
N THR A 31 1.80 -4.34 -8.77
CA THR A 31 1.62 -3.03 -9.41
C THR A 31 2.75 -2.76 -10.40
N SER A 32 2.42 -2.40 -11.63
CA SER A 32 3.42 -2.19 -12.69
C SER A 32 4.45 -1.11 -12.32
N GLU A 33 5.65 -1.20 -12.88
CA GLU A 33 6.69 -0.17 -12.65
C GLU A 33 6.20 1.23 -12.99
N ARG A 34 5.46 1.38 -14.10
CA ARG A 34 4.91 2.67 -14.55
C ARG A 34 3.94 3.26 -13.53
N VAL A 35 3.03 2.45 -12.98
CA VAL A 35 2.07 2.90 -11.97
C VAL A 35 2.81 3.27 -10.68
N ARG A 36 3.77 2.47 -10.25
CA ARG A 36 4.59 2.77 -9.07
C ARG A 36 5.39 4.06 -9.24
N GLU A 37 5.99 4.29 -10.39
CA GLU A 37 6.71 5.52 -10.70
C GLU A 37 5.78 6.74 -10.61
N THR A 38 4.60 6.67 -11.23
CA THR A 38 3.58 7.73 -11.17
C THR A 38 3.16 8.00 -9.73
N LEU A 39 2.83 6.97 -8.96
CA LEU A 39 2.43 7.09 -7.57
C LEU A 39 3.52 7.76 -6.72
N PHE A 40 4.75 7.29 -6.83
CA PHE A 40 5.84 7.82 -6.01
C PHE A 40 6.28 9.23 -6.42
N ASN A 41 6.02 9.65 -7.67
CA ASN A 41 6.14 11.06 -8.07
C ASN A 41 5.06 11.92 -7.38
N TRP A 42 3.82 11.42 -7.23
CA TRP A 42 2.76 12.11 -6.48
C TRP A 42 3.07 12.23 -4.98
N LEU A 43 3.67 11.17 -4.41
CA LEU A 43 4.02 11.09 -2.98
C LEU A 43 5.30 11.85 -2.62
N ALA A 44 6.18 12.13 -3.57
CA ALA A 44 7.51 12.68 -3.32
C ALA A 44 7.55 13.88 -2.35
N PRO A 45 6.60 14.85 -2.42
CA PRO A 45 6.64 16.02 -1.53
C PRO A 45 6.36 15.70 -0.04
N THR A 46 5.75 14.54 0.25
CA THR A 46 5.20 14.22 1.59
C THR A 46 5.70 12.91 2.16
N LEU A 47 6.49 12.14 1.40
CA LEU A 47 6.87 10.77 1.76
C LEU A 47 7.97 10.69 2.82
N ALA A 48 8.90 11.65 2.83
CA ALA A 48 10.04 11.63 3.75
C ALA A 48 9.58 11.67 5.21
N GLY A 49 10.07 10.73 6.02
CA GLY A 49 9.74 10.64 7.44
C GLY A 49 8.36 10.09 7.78
N VAL A 50 7.54 9.72 6.79
CA VAL A 50 6.19 9.19 7.01
C VAL A 50 6.24 7.74 7.51
N ARG A 51 5.36 7.39 8.45
CA ARG A 51 5.02 6.00 8.76
C ARG A 51 3.97 5.52 7.79
N ALA A 52 4.23 4.42 7.10
CA ALA A 52 3.32 3.86 6.10
C ALA A 52 2.78 2.48 6.52
N LEU A 53 1.57 2.16 6.06
CA LEU A 53 0.92 0.85 6.18
C LEU A 53 0.68 0.30 4.78
N ASP A 54 1.27 -0.85 4.47
CA ASP A 54 0.97 -1.64 3.28
C ASP A 54 0.02 -2.76 3.70
N LEU A 55 -1.30 -2.46 3.59
CA LEU A 55 -2.36 -3.24 4.24
C LEU A 55 -2.69 -4.53 3.49
N CYS A 56 -2.32 -4.63 2.22
CA CYS A 56 -2.47 -5.82 1.38
C CYS A 56 -1.17 -6.00 0.59
N ALA A 57 -0.09 -6.31 1.32
CA ALA A 57 1.27 -6.08 0.85
C ALA A 57 1.69 -6.93 -0.35
N GLY A 58 1.16 -8.17 -0.46
CA GLY A 58 1.59 -9.07 -1.51
C GLY A 58 3.12 -9.17 -1.56
N THR A 59 3.70 -8.76 -2.67
CA THR A 59 5.16 -8.78 -2.86
C THR A 59 5.91 -7.74 -2.02
N GLY A 60 5.21 -6.79 -1.40
CA GLY A 60 5.79 -5.66 -0.68
C GLY A 60 6.37 -4.56 -1.56
N ALA A 61 6.08 -4.57 -2.86
CA ALA A 61 6.70 -3.64 -3.81
C ALA A 61 6.41 -2.17 -3.47
N LEU A 62 5.18 -1.84 -3.03
CA LEU A 62 4.81 -0.47 -2.66
C LEU A 62 5.50 -0.05 -1.36
N GLY A 63 5.41 -0.85 -0.31
CA GLY A 63 6.02 -0.51 0.98
C GLY A 63 7.55 -0.47 0.91
N ILE A 64 8.20 -1.38 0.18
CA ILE A 64 9.68 -1.35 0.00
C ILE A 64 10.11 -0.14 -0.83
N GLU A 65 9.36 0.23 -1.86
CA GLU A 65 9.61 1.47 -2.61
C GLU A 65 9.48 2.70 -1.71
N ALA A 66 8.49 2.73 -0.80
CA ALA A 66 8.32 3.80 0.19
C ALA A 66 9.52 3.90 1.14
N LEU A 67 9.99 2.77 1.71
CA LEU A 67 11.21 2.72 2.51
C LEU A 67 12.41 3.25 1.73
N SER A 68 12.57 2.77 0.49
CA SER A 68 13.68 3.18 -0.38
C SER A 68 13.72 4.69 -0.62
N ARG A 69 12.57 5.34 -0.63
CA ARG A 69 12.43 6.79 -0.90
C ARG A 69 12.29 7.64 0.35
N GLY A 70 12.51 7.07 1.55
CA GLY A 70 12.64 7.83 2.78
C GLY A 70 11.45 7.81 3.72
N ALA A 71 10.48 6.91 3.56
CA ALA A 71 9.52 6.62 4.62
C ALA A 71 10.26 6.18 5.89
N ALA A 72 9.84 6.66 7.05
CA ALA A 72 10.51 6.36 8.31
C ALA A 72 10.31 4.93 8.77
N ALA A 73 9.15 4.35 8.48
CA ALA A 73 8.82 2.97 8.80
C ALA A 73 7.68 2.49 7.91
N VAL A 74 7.63 1.18 7.66
CA VAL A 74 6.51 0.53 6.98
C VAL A 74 6.08 -0.69 7.78
N GLN A 75 4.77 -0.78 8.04
CA GLN A 75 4.12 -2.00 8.49
C GLN A 75 3.52 -2.70 7.28
N PHE A 76 3.88 -3.96 7.07
CA PHE A 76 3.30 -4.80 6.03
C PHE A 76 2.27 -5.74 6.64
N VAL A 77 1.20 -6.02 5.89
CA VAL A 77 0.17 -6.99 6.25
C VAL A 77 -0.05 -7.92 5.05
N GLU A 78 0.22 -9.21 5.25
CA GLU A 78 0.13 -10.23 4.20
C GLU A 78 -0.30 -11.57 4.80
N PRO A 79 -1.52 -12.06 4.46
CA PRO A 79 -2.06 -13.29 5.06
C PRO A 79 -1.42 -14.58 4.53
N GLU A 80 -0.95 -14.58 3.27
CA GLU A 80 -0.39 -15.79 2.67
C GLU A 80 1.03 -16.05 3.18
N GLY A 81 1.20 -17.15 3.92
CA GLY A 81 2.45 -17.45 4.62
C GLY A 81 3.68 -17.47 3.73
N SER A 82 3.58 -18.08 2.55
CA SER A 82 4.70 -18.17 1.60
C SER A 82 5.08 -16.80 1.01
N VAL A 83 4.12 -15.92 0.82
CA VAL A 83 4.33 -14.54 0.35
C VAL A 83 4.93 -13.69 1.47
N ALA A 84 4.40 -13.80 2.68
CA ALA A 84 4.92 -13.10 3.85
C ALA A 84 6.38 -13.50 4.15
N ASP A 85 6.74 -14.77 4.00
CA ASP A 85 8.11 -15.26 4.20
C ASP A 85 9.06 -14.78 3.09
N ALA A 86 8.60 -14.74 1.84
CA ALA A 86 9.36 -14.16 0.74
C ALA A 86 9.59 -12.65 0.96
N LEU A 87 8.58 -11.93 1.45
CA LEU A 87 8.68 -10.52 1.81
C LEU A 87 9.70 -10.30 2.95
N ARG A 88 9.63 -11.07 4.04
CA ARG A 88 10.61 -11.03 5.14
C ARG A 88 12.02 -11.29 4.64
N SER A 89 12.20 -12.31 3.79
CA SER A 89 13.50 -12.64 3.18
C SER A 89 14.05 -11.49 2.33
N ASN A 90 13.20 -10.82 1.54
CA ASN A 90 13.60 -9.63 0.79
C ASN A 90 14.02 -8.49 1.72
N LEU A 91 13.27 -8.21 2.79
CA LEU A 91 13.59 -7.15 3.76
C LEU A 91 14.94 -7.41 4.44
N VAL A 92 15.21 -8.64 4.90
CA VAL A 92 16.50 -9.02 5.49
C VAL A 92 17.64 -8.80 4.50
N ARG A 93 17.50 -9.31 3.27
CA ARG A 93 18.51 -9.19 2.22
C ARG A 93 18.80 -7.73 1.85
N LEU A 94 17.78 -6.87 1.87
CA LEU A 94 17.89 -5.44 1.58
C LEU A 94 18.31 -4.63 2.81
N LYS A 95 18.47 -5.25 3.97
CA LYS A 95 18.73 -4.57 5.25
C LYS A 95 17.70 -3.48 5.56
N ALA A 96 16.46 -3.70 5.13
CA ALA A 96 15.33 -2.80 5.35
C ALA A 96 14.59 -3.26 6.61
N ALA A 97 14.69 -2.50 7.69
CA ALA A 97 14.00 -2.82 8.94
C ALA A 97 12.51 -2.50 8.81
N ALA A 98 11.66 -3.54 8.82
CA ALA A 98 10.22 -3.39 8.78
C ALA A 98 9.54 -4.65 9.35
N GLU A 99 8.29 -4.50 9.78
CA GLU A 99 7.49 -5.58 10.34
C GLU A 99 6.51 -6.14 9.30
N VAL A 100 6.33 -7.47 9.31
CA VAL A 100 5.38 -8.18 8.46
C VAL A 100 4.42 -8.96 9.34
N ALA A 101 3.17 -8.51 9.40
CA ALA A 101 2.08 -9.20 10.07
C ALA A 101 1.49 -10.29 9.13
N GLY A 102 1.62 -11.54 9.51
CA GLY A 102 1.11 -12.71 8.76
C GLY A 102 -0.38 -12.95 9.05
N VAL A 103 -1.23 -11.96 8.82
CA VAL A 103 -2.68 -12.00 9.04
C VAL A 103 -3.41 -11.26 7.94
N ASP A 104 -4.72 -11.50 7.79
CA ASP A 104 -5.53 -10.69 6.88
C ASP A 104 -5.73 -9.25 7.38
N ALA A 105 -6.08 -8.36 6.45
CA ALA A 105 -6.22 -6.93 6.69
C ALA A 105 -7.28 -6.61 7.75
N MET A 106 -8.44 -7.28 7.71
CA MET A 106 -9.52 -7.06 8.68
C MET A 106 -9.10 -7.46 10.09
N ARG A 107 -8.40 -8.59 10.24
CA ARG A 107 -7.86 -9.05 11.52
C ARG A 107 -6.74 -8.14 12.02
N PHE A 108 -5.89 -7.62 11.14
CA PHE A 108 -4.88 -6.64 11.51
C PHE A 108 -5.52 -5.39 12.13
N LEU A 109 -6.57 -4.87 11.51
CA LEU A 109 -7.29 -3.67 11.97
C LEU A 109 -8.15 -3.88 13.24
N GLN A 110 -8.15 -5.07 13.83
CA GLN A 110 -8.71 -5.32 15.17
C GLN A 110 -7.71 -5.08 16.31
N ARG A 111 -6.43 -4.82 15.98
CA ARG A 111 -5.39 -4.52 16.96
C ARG A 111 -5.53 -3.09 17.49
N THR A 112 -4.74 -2.75 18.50
CA THR A 112 -4.60 -1.36 18.95
C THR A 112 -4.07 -0.50 17.82
N PRO A 113 -4.77 0.56 17.41
CA PRO A 113 -4.36 1.37 16.29
C PRO A 113 -3.10 2.19 16.59
N ALA A 114 -2.31 2.40 15.56
CA ALA A 114 -1.20 3.34 15.56
C ALA A 114 -1.28 4.15 14.27
N PRO A 115 -1.50 5.49 14.35
CA PRO A 115 -1.79 6.29 13.18
C PRO A 115 -0.68 6.24 12.12
N PHE A 116 -1.07 6.07 10.84
CA PHE A 116 -0.19 6.10 9.68
C PHE A 116 -0.45 7.35 8.85
N GLY A 117 0.63 7.95 8.33
CA GLY A 117 0.55 9.09 7.42
C GLY A 117 0.35 8.69 5.95
N LEU A 118 0.62 7.42 5.62
CA LEU A 118 0.40 6.85 4.29
C LEU A 118 -0.14 5.43 4.44
N VAL A 119 -1.20 5.12 3.68
CA VAL A 119 -1.75 3.75 3.59
C VAL A 119 -1.82 3.34 2.13
N PHE A 120 -1.33 2.13 1.81
CA PHE A 120 -1.57 1.46 0.55
C PHE A 120 -2.72 0.46 0.75
N LEU A 121 -3.78 0.60 -0.04
CA LEU A 121 -5.01 -0.18 -0.01
C LEU A 121 -5.24 -0.81 -1.38
N ASP A 122 -4.68 -1.99 -1.58
CA ASP A 122 -4.77 -2.78 -2.82
C ASP A 122 -5.20 -4.22 -2.50
N PRO A 123 -6.45 -4.41 -2.01
CA PRO A 123 -6.95 -5.75 -1.72
C PRO A 123 -7.21 -6.54 -3.00
N PRO A 124 -7.17 -7.89 -2.94
CA PRO A 124 -7.55 -8.74 -4.06
C PRO A 124 -8.94 -8.36 -4.58
N PHE A 125 -9.06 -8.10 -5.88
CA PHE A 125 -10.29 -7.58 -6.49
C PHE A 125 -11.52 -8.47 -6.26
N ALA A 126 -11.33 -9.79 -6.23
CA ALA A 126 -12.40 -10.74 -5.97
C ALA A 126 -13.03 -10.61 -4.56
N GLN A 127 -12.32 -10.06 -3.59
CA GLN A 127 -12.79 -9.96 -2.20
C GLN A 127 -13.61 -8.69 -1.93
N GLN A 128 -13.56 -7.69 -2.79
CA GLN A 128 -14.30 -6.43 -2.69
C GLN A 128 -14.16 -5.72 -1.31
N LEU A 129 -12.98 -5.77 -0.71
CA LEU A 129 -12.73 -5.31 0.66
C LEU A 129 -12.48 -3.80 0.80
N TRP A 130 -12.49 -3.02 -0.28
CA TRP A 130 -12.13 -1.58 -0.22
C TRP A 130 -12.98 -0.80 0.78
N THR A 131 -14.31 -0.87 0.63
CA THR A 131 -15.23 -0.10 1.48
C THR A 131 -15.13 -0.48 2.96
N PRO A 132 -15.21 -1.76 3.36
CA PRO A 132 -15.09 -2.12 4.78
C PRO A 132 -13.71 -1.77 5.36
N LEU A 133 -12.62 -1.93 4.61
CA LEU A 133 -11.28 -1.56 5.07
C LEU A 133 -11.14 -0.03 5.21
N ALA A 134 -11.64 0.75 4.23
CA ALA A 134 -11.60 2.20 4.27
C ALA A 134 -12.38 2.77 5.45
N GLN A 135 -13.59 2.23 5.71
CA GLN A 135 -14.40 2.62 6.86
C GLN A 135 -13.69 2.33 8.18
N LYS A 136 -13.09 1.14 8.30
CA LYS A 136 -12.38 0.74 9.51
C LYS A 136 -11.09 1.56 9.74
N LEU A 137 -10.33 1.83 8.69
CA LEU A 137 -9.16 2.72 8.76
C LEU A 137 -9.54 4.11 9.29
N GLU A 138 -10.66 4.65 8.81
CA GLU A 138 -11.12 5.98 9.23
C GLU A 138 -11.68 5.99 10.65
N ALA A 139 -12.54 5.01 11.00
CA ALA A 139 -13.27 5.01 12.25
C ALA A 139 -12.40 4.66 13.47
N ASP A 140 -11.41 3.78 13.30
CA ASP A 140 -10.71 3.14 14.42
C ASP A 140 -9.37 3.83 14.77
N GLY A 141 -9.05 4.99 14.16
CA GLY A 141 -7.86 5.75 14.52
C GLY A 141 -6.55 5.28 13.85
N TRP A 142 -6.65 4.58 12.72
CA TRP A 142 -5.48 4.11 11.95
C TRP A 142 -4.83 5.18 11.10
N LEU A 143 -5.49 6.32 10.90
CA LEU A 143 -5.03 7.40 10.02
C LEU A 143 -4.59 8.63 10.80
N ALA A 144 -3.42 9.16 10.46
CA ALA A 144 -3.00 10.48 10.92
C ALA A 144 -3.92 11.58 10.36
N ALA A 145 -3.94 12.77 10.97
CA ALA A 145 -4.85 13.85 10.59
C ALA A 145 -4.74 14.24 9.11
N ALA A 146 -3.54 14.23 8.55
CA ALA A 146 -3.27 14.56 7.14
C ALA A 146 -2.81 13.33 6.34
N ALA A 147 -3.35 12.15 6.64
CA ALA A 147 -2.98 10.92 5.97
C ALA A 147 -3.28 10.96 4.48
N GLN A 148 -2.43 10.27 3.72
CA GLN A 148 -2.67 9.97 2.31
C GLN A 148 -3.02 8.49 2.16
N ILE A 149 -4.00 8.19 1.32
CA ILE A 149 -4.46 6.84 1.10
C ILE A 149 -4.42 6.55 -0.41
N TYR A 150 -3.57 5.61 -0.78
CA TYR A 150 -3.51 5.08 -2.14
C TYR A 150 -4.44 3.89 -2.27
N VAL A 151 -5.25 3.87 -3.31
CA VAL A 151 -6.24 2.80 -3.56
C VAL A 151 -6.09 2.30 -4.99
N GLU A 152 -5.88 0.99 -5.17
CA GLU A 152 -6.06 0.32 -6.46
C GLU A 152 -7.41 -0.40 -6.49
N SER A 153 -8.11 -0.32 -7.61
CA SER A 153 -9.42 -0.94 -7.82
C SER A 153 -9.63 -1.31 -9.29
N PRO A 154 -10.62 -2.15 -9.62
CA PRO A 154 -11.03 -2.33 -11.01
C PRO A 154 -11.39 -0.98 -11.64
N ARG A 155 -11.00 -0.80 -12.90
CA ARG A 155 -11.21 0.45 -13.66
C ARG A 155 -12.66 0.92 -13.65
N GLU A 156 -13.60 -0.01 -13.76
CA GLU A 156 -15.02 0.27 -13.90
C GLU A 156 -15.75 0.36 -12.55
N HIS A 157 -15.03 0.14 -11.45
CA HIS A 157 -15.64 0.09 -10.13
C HIS A 157 -14.83 0.89 -9.11
N ALA A 158 -15.09 2.20 -9.05
CA ALA A 158 -14.51 3.03 -8.00
C ALA A 158 -15.15 2.67 -6.65
N PRO A 159 -14.34 2.30 -5.63
CA PRO A 159 -14.89 1.94 -4.33
C PRO A 159 -15.47 3.15 -3.61
N VAL A 160 -16.46 2.92 -2.76
CA VAL A 160 -16.98 3.93 -1.84
C VAL A 160 -15.97 4.11 -0.71
N VAL A 161 -15.49 5.33 -0.55
CA VAL A 161 -14.54 5.73 0.51
C VAL A 161 -15.20 6.72 1.47
N PRO A 162 -14.66 6.92 2.69
CA PRO A 162 -15.16 7.93 3.62
C PRO A 162 -15.24 9.33 2.99
N ALA A 163 -16.27 10.08 3.33
CA ALA A 163 -16.55 11.40 2.72
C ALA A 163 -15.43 12.44 2.93
N ASN A 164 -14.63 12.27 3.99
CA ASN A 164 -13.48 13.13 4.28
C ASN A 164 -12.19 12.69 3.56
N TRP A 165 -12.22 11.62 2.74
CA TRP A 165 -11.12 11.28 1.85
C TRP A 165 -11.28 12.01 0.52
N LEU A 166 -10.58 13.10 0.36
CA LEU A 166 -10.67 13.95 -0.82
C LEU A 166 -9.76 13.39 -1.92
N LEU A 167 -10.32 13.12 -3.10
CA LEU A 167 -9.54 12.66 -4.24
C LEU A 167 -8.52 13.75 -4.62
N HIS A 168 -7.24 13.37 -4.60
CA HIS A 168 -6.13 14.27 -4.93
C HIS A 168 -5.55 14.02 -6.32
N ARG A 169 -5.37 12.75 -6.67
CA ARG A 169 -4.84 12.30 -7.97
C ARG A 169 -5.48 10.98 -8.35
N GLU A 170 -5.62 10.73 -9.62
CA GLU A 170 -6.01 9.42 -10.13
C GLU A 170 -5.39 9.13 -11.49
N GLY A 171 -5.34 7.85 -11.85
CA GLY A 171 -4.91 7.38 -13.15
C GLY A 171 -5.47 5.99 -13.45
N GLN A 172 -5.22 5.53 -14.66
CA GLN A 172 -5.64 4.21 -15.13
C GLN A 172 -4.50 3.51 -15.85
N ALA A 173 -4.41 2.19 -15.67
CA ALA A 173 -3.46 1.35 -16.37
C ALA A 173 -4.10 -0.03 -16.64
N GLY A 174 -4.44 -0.30 -17.91
CA GLY A 174 -5.22 -1.48 -18.27
C GLY A 174 -6.57 -1.49 -17.55
N GLU A 175 -6.85 -2.59 -16.85
CA GLU A 175 -8.09 -2.79 -16.07
C GLU A 175 -8.04 -2.21 -14.65
N VAL A 176 -6.96 -1.50 -14.31
CA VAL A 176 -6.75 -0.96 -12.97
C VAL A 176 -6.94 0.55 -12.96
N ARG A 177 -7.76 1.02 -12.03
CA ARG A 177 -7.82 2.41 -11.58
C ARG A 177 -6.97 2.54 -10.32
N TYR A 178 -6.11 3.54 -10.27
CA TYR A 178 -5.33 3.88 -9.08
C TYR A 178 -5.57 5.33 -8.69
N ALA A 179 -5.81 5.55 -7.41
CA ALA A 179 -6.17 6.86 -6.89
C ALA A 179 -5.43 7.17 -5.59
N LEU A 180 -5.05 8.42 -5.41
CA LEU A 180 -4.48 8.95 -4.18
C LEU A 180 -5.49 9.91 -3.55
N TYR A 181 -5.91 9.60 -2.34
CA TYR A 181 -6.77 10.44 -1.53
C TYR A 181 -5.97 11.17 -0.46
N ARG A 182 -6.45 12.32 -0.03
CA ARG A 182 -6.00 13.04 1.16
C ARG A 182 -7.10 13.03 2.19
N ARG A 183 -6.79 12.62 3.40
CA ARG A 183 -7.71 12.74 4.52
C ARG A 183 -7.90 14.22 4.86
N GLY A 184 -9.12 14.74 4.74
CA GLY A 184 -9.49 16.07 5.22
C GLY A 184 -9.58 16.06 6.74
N GLY A 185 -9.04 17.07 7.41
CA GLY A 185 -9.29 17.28 8.84
C GLY A 185 -10.72 17.80 9.07
N ASP A 186 -11.23 17.67 10.29
CA ASP A 186 -12.57 18.12 10.71
C ASP A 186 -12.88 19.60 10.43
N ALA A 187 -11.89 20.40 10.07
CA ALA A 187 -12.05 21.81 9.73
C ALA A 187 -12.76 22.09 8.41
N LEU A 188 -12.78 21.11 7.47
CA LEU A 188 -13.42 21.30 6.14
C LEU A 188 -14.91 20.92 6.11
N ILE A 189 -15.42 20.24 7.12
CA ILE A 189 -16.84 19.82 7.20
C ILE A 189 -17.73 20.94 7.77
N LYS A 190 -17.15 21.99 8.36
CA LYS A 190 -17.89 23.10 9.00
C LYS A 190 -18.13 24.31 8.10
N SER A 191 -17.88 24.21 6.80
CA SER A 191 -18.05 25.31 5.86
C SER A 191 -18.93 24.93 4.66
N VAL A 192 -20.12 24.39 4.93
CA VAL A 192 -21.25 24.30 3.98
C VAL A 192 -22.52 24.70 4.71
#